data_14a5ce1efb1ab71bfb7ea223b99f0bf2
#
_entry.id   14a5ce1efb1ab71bfb7ea223b99f0bf2
#
_cell.length_a   1.000
_cell.length_b   1.000
_cell.length_c   1.000
_cell.angle_alpha   90.00
_cell.angle_beta   90.00
_cell.angle_gamma   90.00
#
_symmetry.space_group_name_H-M   'P 1'
#
loop_
_entity.id
_entity.type
_entity.pdbx_description
1 polymer ?
#
loop_
_entity_poly.entity_id
_entity_poly.type
_entity_poly.pdbx_seq_one_letter_code
_entity_poly.pdbx_strand_id
1 'polypeptide(L)'
;MNLEPSTSTLGTRTPPDAAVGVPSSKPRALPQGPSLFYGAALWRLGLLFARLLPERALKSIAAALVLLYARVFPGRRETVVQNILPAVGGHRARAEAVTAKLFRQFSGKVVDLWRFEAGLPMDDIFGEMTGWDHFLAAQKSGRGVLLVTPHLGNWEFGAPLLTRHGFKLNVITLVEPGHGLTELRQAARARCGIETLVIGRDPFAFVEIIRRLEAGATVALLIDRPPKTSAVEVELFGEKFSASIAAAELARATNCILLPVYLPRIGGKYAAHILPPVEYDRPTLRDRAARQQLTQRVVSALEPAVRAHLEQWYHFVPVWKRL
;
A
#
# COMPACT_ATOMS: atom_id res chain seq x y z
N MET A 1 -58.94 -68.72 18.81
CA MET A 1 -59.31 -68.96 17.40
C MET A 1 -59.31 -67.62 16.69
N ASN A 2 -58.11 -67.18 16.25
CA ASN A 2 -58.02 -66.06 15.38
C ASN A 2 -56.66 -66.21 14.68
N LEU A 3 -56.70 -66.32 13.37
CA LEU A 3 -55.57 -66.49 12.43
C LEU A 3 -55.05 -65.12 12.04
N GLU A 4 -53.77 -64.89 12.22
CA GLU A 4 -53.06 -63.75 11.65
C GLU A 4 -52.61 -64.07 10.21
N PRO A 5 -52.62 -63.13 9.30
CA PRO A 5 -51.98 -63.27 7.99
C PRO A 5 -50.60 -62.66 8.00
N SER A 6 -49.64 -63.43 7.58
CA SER A 6 -48.24 -63.10 7.27
C SER A 6 -48.16 -62.15 6.07
N THR A 7 -47.53 -60.98 6.29
CA THR A 7 -47.15 -60.08 5.18
C THR A 7 -45.61 -60.08 4.98
N SER A 8 -45.22 -60.60 3.83
CA SER A 8 -43.86 -60.59 3.31
C SER A 8 -43.48 -59.17 2.88
N THR A 9 -42.44 -58.58 3.50
CA THR A 9 -41.82 -57.31 3.05
C THR A 9 -40.61 -57.59 2.16
N LEU A 10 -40.75 -57.19 0.88
CA LEU A 10 -39.63 -57.10 -0.05
C LEU A 10 -38.65 -56.02 0.43
N GLY A 11 -37.43 -56.42 0.68
CA GLY A 11 -36.31 -55.50 0.94
C GLY A 11 -35.79 -54.82 -0.32
N THR A 12 -35.96 -53.51 -0.42
CA THR A 12 -35.29 -52.66 -1.39
C THR A 12 -33.85 -52.45 -1.00
N ARG A 13 -32.90 -52.98 -1.76
CA ARG A 13 -31.48 -52.71 -1.63
C ARG A 13 -31.16 -51.32 -2.22
N THR A 14 -30.76 -50.38 -1.35
CA THR A 14 -30.13 -49.11 -1.74
C THR A 14 -28.67 -49.38 -2.12
N PRO A 15 -28.14 -48.80 -3.22
CA PRO A 15 -26.73 -48.94 -3.56
C PRO A 15 -25.88 -48.05 -2.60
N PRO A 16 -24.62 -48.43 -2.33
CA PRO A 16 -23.77 -47.65 -1.45
C PRO A 16 -23.32 -46.34 -2.15
N ASP A 17 -23.60 -45.21 -1.50
CA ASP A 17 -23.03 -43.91 -1.85
C ASP A 17 -21.50 -43.96 -1.79
N ALA A 18 -20.86 -43.92 -2.96
CA ALA A 18 -19.44 -43.70 -3.06
C ALA A 18 -19.17 -42.23 -2.74
N ALA A 19 -18.91 -41.93 -1.49
CA ALA A 19 -18.37 -40.64 -1.07
C ALA A 19 -16.98 -40.47 -1.71
N VAL A 20 -16.92 -39.72 -2.80
CA VAL A 20 -15.67 -39.22 -3.36
C VAL A 20 -15.09 -38.24 -2.34
N GLY A 21 -14.11 -38.69 -1.56
CA GLY A 21 -13.37 -37.90 -0.62
C GLY A 21 -12.63 -36.77 -1.33
N VAL A 22 -13.16 -35.56 -1.24
CA VAL A 22 -12.43 -34.34 -1.61
C VAL A 22 -11.26 -34.21 -0.63
N PRO A 23 -9.99 -34.20 -1.09
CA PRO A 23 -8.87 -34.03 -0.20
C PRO A 23 -8.97 -32.67 0.48
N SER A 24 -9.21 -32.67 1.77
CA SER A 24 -9.15 -31.51 2.65
C SER A 24 -7.70 -31.01 2.72
N SER A 25 -7.29 -30.21 1.75
CA SER A 25 -6.03 -29.49 1.84
C SER A 25 -6.17 -28.44 2.97
N LYS A 26 -5.46 -28.66 4.08
CA LYS A 26 -5.32 -27.64 5.14
C LYS A 26 -4.97 -26.31 4.49
N PRO A 27 -5.66 -25.20 4.82
CA PRO A 27 -5.35 -23.91 4.24
C PRO A 27 -3.89 -23.57 4.52
N ARG A 28 -3.10 -23.42 3.47
CA ARG A 28 -1.68 -23.07 3.57
C ARG A 28 -1.57 -21.69 4.21
N ALA A 29 -0.83 -21.57 5.32
CA ALA A 29 -0.63 -20.30 6.00
C ALA A 29 -0.06 -19.27 5.01
N LEU A 30 -0.69 -18.07 4.95
CA LEU A 30 -0.23 -17.01 4.09
C LEU A 30 1.04 -16.36 4.63
N PRO A 31 2.00 -15.96 3.77
CA PRO A 31 3.23 -15.33 4.19
C PRO A 31 2.97 -14.01 4.93
N GLN A 32 3.47 -13.86 6.15
CA GLN A 32 3.26 -12.69 7.02
C GLN A 32 4.37 -11.64 6.92
N GLY A 33 5.55 -12.00 6.43
CA GLY A 33 6.72 -11.14 6.36
C GLY A 33 7.06 -10.65 4.95
N PRO A 34 8.07 -9.78 4.79
CA PRO A 34 8.57 -9.35 3.49
C PRO A 34 9.14 -10.51 2.68
N SER A 35 9.28 -10.31 1.37
CA SER A 35 9.93 -11.31 0.51
C SER A 35 11.42 -11.40 0.82
N LEU A 36 11.99 -12.61 0.73
CA LEU A 36 13.45 -12.85 0.83
C LEU A 36 14.24 -12.08 -0.24
N PHE A 37 13.60 -11.73 -1.35
CA PHE A 37 14.20 -10.94 -2.43
C PHE A 37 14.15 -9.42 -2.18
N TYR A 38 13.60 -8.96 -1.06
CA TYR A 38 13.56 -7.55 -0.71
C TYR A 38 14.77 -7.20 0.15
N GLY A 39 15.89 -6.81 -0.48
CA GLY A 39 17.13 -6.51 0.21
C GLY A 39 18.08 -5.63 -0.62
N ALA A 40 19.07 -5.02 0.06
CA ALA A 40 20.00 -4.06 -0.55
C ALA A 40 20.85 -4.65 -1.69
N ALA A 41 21.23 -5.93 -1.61
CA ALA A 41 22.02 -6.55 -2.66
C ALA A 41 21.25 -6.63 -3.99
N LEU A 42 20.00 -7.11 -3.96
CA LEU A 42 19.16 -7.18 -5.15
C LEU A 42 18.81 -5.77 -5.65
N TRP A 43 18.62 -4.83 -4.74
CA TRP A 43 18.37 -3.44 -5.11
C TRP A 43 19.57 -2.81 -5.85
N ARG A 44 20.81 -3.01 -5.34
CA ARG A 44 22.04 -2.57 -6.03
C ARG A 44 22.21 -3.19 -7.41
N LEU A 45 21.88 -4.48 -7.54
CA LEU A 45 21.88 -5.16 -8.85
C LEU A 45 20.86 -4.54 -9.79
N GLY A 46 19.66 -4.20 -9.30
CA GLY A 46 18.65 -3.47 -10.08
C GLY A 46 19.13 -2.11 -10.56
N LEU A 47 19.83 -1.34 -9.70
CA LEU A 47 20.43 -0.05 -10.07
C LEU A 47 21.52 -0.22 -11.15
N LEU A 48 22.35 -1.27 -11.05
CA LEU A 48 23.35 -1.58 -12.06
C LEU A 48 22.71 -1.90 -13.41
N PHE A 49 21.71 -2.78 -13.43
CA PHE A 49 21.01 -3.12 -14.67
C PHE A 49 20.23 -1.95 -15.25
N ALA A 50 19.72 -1.05 -14.42
CA ALA A 50 19.08 0.18 -14.90
C ALA A 50 20.04 1.07 -15.70
N ARG A 51 21.34 1.06 -15.37
CA ARG A 51 22.39 1.81 -16.10
C ARG A 51 22.87 1.10 -17.35
N LEU A 52 22.85 -0.23 -17.37
CA LEU A 52 23.44 -1.03 -18.45
C LEU A 52 22.44 -1.41 -19.54
N LEU A 53 21.15 -1.54 -19.20
CA LEU A 53 20.15 -2.06 -20.12
C LEU A 53 19.20 -0.95 -20.59
N PRO A 54 18.74 -1.00 -21.86
CA PRO A 54 17.65 -0.17 -22.33
C PRO A 54 16.40 -0.38 -21.47
N GLU A 55 15.64 0.66 -21.23
CA GLU A 55 14.44 0.63 -20.39
C GLU A 55 13.45 -0.48 -20.76
N ARG A 56 13.19 -0.64 -22.08
CA ARG A 56 12.25 -1.66 -22.58
C ARG A 56 12.71 -3.08 -22.25
N ALA A 57 14.01 -3.35 -22.43
CA ALA A 57 14.59 -4.66 -22.10
C ALA A 57 14.49 -4.94 -20.59
N LEU A 58 14.89 -3.96 -19.75
CA LEU A 58 14.82 -4.10 -18.30
C LEU A 58 13.38 -4.31 -17.82
N LYS A 59 12.39 -3.57 -18.36
CA LYS A 59 10.96 -3.76 -18.03
C LYS A 59 10.46 -5.15 -18.43
N SER A 60 10.87 -5.66 -19.60
CA SER A 60 10.49 -7.01 -20.06
C SER A 60 11.08 -8.10 -19.15
N ILE A 61 12.36 -7.99 -18.80
CA ILE A 61 13.04 -8.92 -17.88
C ILE A 61 12.38 -8.88 -16.51
N ALA A 62 12.16 -7.70 -15.95
CA ALA A 62 11.51 -7.54 -14.64
C ALA A 62 10.09 -8.11 -14.64
N ALA A 63 9.31 -7.91 -15.70
CA ALA A 63 7.98 -8.48 -15.83
C ALA A 63 8.03 -10.02 -15.88
N ALA A 64 8.95 -10.62 -16.64
CA ALA A 64 9.13 -12.07 -16.70
C ALA A 64 9.53 -12.65 -15.33
N LEU A 65 10.47 -12.01 -14.63
CA LEU A 65 10.91 -12.43 -13.29
C LEU A 65 9.79 -12.34 -12.25
N VAL A 66 8.99 -11.28 -12.27
CA VAL A 66 7.87 -11.11 -11.33
C VAL A 66 6.75 -12.11 -11.62
N LEU A 67 6.46 -12.43 -12.88
CA LEU A 67 5.49 -13.46 -13.24
C LEU A 67 5.98 -14.86 -12.83
N LEU A 68 7.27 -15.16 -13.03
CA LEU A 68 7.89 -16.39 -12.53
C LEU A 68 7.80 -16.47 -11.00
N TYR A 69 8.12 -15.36 -10.30
CA TYR A 69 7.96 -15.27 -8.85
C TYR A 69 6.54 -15.58 -8.38
N ALA A 70 5.54 -14.97 -9.02
CA ALA A 70 4.13 -15.20 -8.68
C ALA A 70 3.70 -16.67 -8.91
N ARG A 71 4.34 -17.36 -9.88
CA ARG A 71 4.10 -18.78 -10.16
C ARG A 71 4.80 -19.71 -9.15
N VAL A 72 6.05 -19.39 -8.77
CA VAL A 72 6.84 -20.18 -7.83
C VAL A 72 6.37 -19.98 -6.38
N PHE A 73 5.87 -18.80 -6.04
CA PHE A 73 5.38 -18.47 -4.70
C PHE A 73 3.86 -18.25 -4.68
N PRO A 74 3.04 -19.31 -4.88
CA PRO A 74 1.58 -19.20 -4.99
C PRO A 74 0.94 -18.60 -3.72
N GLY A 75 1.54 -18.78 -2.53
CA GLY A 75 1.07 -18.16 -1.31
C GLY A 75 1.12 -16.63 -1.34
N ARG A 76 2.11 -16.03 -2.00
CA ARG A 76 2.17 -14.57 -2.20
C ARG A 76 1.11 -14.08 -3.17
N ARG A 77 0.92 -14.83 -4.27
CA ARG A 77 -0.15 -14.53 -5.21
C ARG A 77 -1.53 -14.60 -4.52
N GLU A 78 -1.76 -15.66 -3.74
CA GLU A 78 -3.01 -15.82 -2.99
C GLU A 78 -3.22 -14.69 -1.98
N THR A 79 -2.16 -14.24 -1.27
CA THR A 79 -2.26 -13.08 -0.38
C THR A 79 -2.80 -11.85 -1.12
N VAL A 80 -2.28 -11.55 -2.32
CA VAL A 80 -2.75 -10.41 -3.11
C VAL A 80 -4.20 -10.62 -3.56
N VAL A 81 -4.58 -11.82 -4.01
CA VAL A 81 -5.98 -12.13 -4.35
C VAL A 81 -6.90 -11.86 -3.16
N GLN A 82 -6.55 -12.34 -1.96
CA GLN A 82 -7.34 -12.13 -0.74
C GLN A 82 -7.42 -10.64 -0.37
N ASN A 83 -6.36 -9.87 -0.59
CA ASN A 83 -6.36 -8.43 -0.34
C ASN A 83 -7.29 -7.67 -1.29
N ILE A 84 -7.39 -8.09 -2.55
CA ILE A 84 -8.23 -7.45 -3.57
C ILE A 84 -9.70 -7.89 -3.47
N LEU A 85 -9.97 -9.05 -2.91
CA LEU A 85 -11.29 -9.69 -2.94
C LEU A 85 -12.44 -8.80 -2.43
N PRO A 86 -12.33 -8.07 -1.30
CA PRO A 86 -13.39 -7.19 -0.84
C PRO A 86 -13.68 -6.04 -1.83
N ALA A 87 -12.64 -5.46 -2.41
CA ALA A 87 -12.78 -4.34 -3.35
C ALA A 87 -13.53 -4.70 -4.64
N VAL A 88 -13.60 -6.00 -4.98
CA VAL A 88 -14.33 -6.51 -6.15
C VAL A 88 -15.61 -7.27 -5.77
N GLY A 89 -16.12 -7.06 -4.54
CA GLY A 89 -17.38 -7.66 -4.07
C GLY A 89 -17.31 -9.19 -3.93
N GLY A 90 -16.17 -9.75 -3.53
CA GLY A 90 -15.98 -11.18 -3.34
C GLY A 90 -15.79 -12.00 -4.63
N HIS A 91 -15.78 -11.36 -5.80
CA HIS A 91 -15.63 -12.05 -7.09
C HIS A 91 -14.20 -12.52 -7.34
N ARG A 92 -13.91 -13.79 -7.01
CA ARG A 92 -12.57 -14.36 -7.09
C ARG A 92 -11.91 -14.22 -8.46
N ALA A 93 -12.61 -14.53 -9.56
CA ALA A 93 -12.05 -14.41 -10.91
C ALA A 93 -11.61 -12.97 -11.25
N ARG A 94 -12.37 -11.96 -10.78
CA ARG A 94 -11.99 -10.55 -10.93
C ARG A 94 -10.75 -10.22 -10.08
N ALA A 95 -10.70 -10.71 -8.83
CA ALA A 95 -9.55 -10.51 -7.95
C ALA A 95 -8.27 -11.11 -8.55
N GLU A 96 -8.35 -12.31 -9.14
CA GLU A 96 -7.23 -12.96 -9.82
C GLU A 96 -6.76 -12.20 -11.06
N ALA A 97 -7.69 -11.68 -11.87
CA ALA A 97 -7.37 -10.86 -13.04
C ALA A 97 -6.68 -9.53 -12.64
N VAL A 98 -7.18 -8.86 -11.58
CA VAL A 98 -6.54 -7.65 -11.02
C VAL A 98 -5.16 -7.99 -10.46
N THR A 99 -5.03 -9.10 -9.72
CA THR A 99 -3.74 -9.56 -9.16
C THR A 99 -2.70 -9.78 -10.25
N ALA A 100 -3.05 -10.41 -11.38
CA ALA A 100 -2.14 -10.60 -12.49
C ALA A 100 -1.64 -9.26 -13.09
N LYS A 101 -2.53 -8.28 -13.20
CA LYS A 101 -2.16 -6.91 -13.59
C LYS A 101 -1.28 -6.23 -12.55
N LEU A 102 -1.58 -6.40 -11.25
CA LEU A 102 -0.83 -5.83 -10.15
C LEU A 102 0.64 -6.27 -10.16
N PHE A 103 0.91 -7.55 -10.31
CA PHE A 103 2.29 -8.04 -10.41
C PHE A 103 3.04 -7.41 -11.59
N ARG A 104 2.39 -7.24 -12.74
CA ARG A 104 2.99 -6.59 -13.92
C ARG A 104 3.23 -5.09 -13.68
N GLN A 105 2.26 -4.37 -13.09
CA GLN A 105 2.41 -2.96 -12.76
C GLN A 105 3.52 -2.75 -11.72
N PHE A 106 3.60 -3.63 -10.72
CA PHE A 106 4.65 -3.57 -9.70
C PHE A 106 6.05 -3.71 -10.29
N SER A 107 6.27 -4.62 -11.26
CA SER A 107 7.57 -4.76 -11.92
C SER A 107 7.97 -3.47 -12.64
N GLY A 108 7.04 -2.83 -13.35
CA GLY A 108 7.26 -1.54 -14.00
C GLY A 108 7.61 -0.43 -13.00
N LYS A 109 6.85 -0.33 -11.90
CA LYS A 109 7.13 0.61 -10.80
C LYS A 109 8.54 0.45 -10.25
N VAL A 110 8.98 -0.79 -10.00
CA VAL A 110 10.31 -1.07 -9.45
C VAL A 110 11.40 -0.65 -10.43
N VAL A 111 11.24 -0.95 -11.72
CA VAL A 111 12.19 -0.51 -12.75
C VAL A 111 12.27 1.01 -12.85
N ASP A 112 11.12 1.68 -12.85
CA ASP A 112 11.08 3.14 -12.89
C ASP A 112 11.80 3.74 -11.67
N LEU A 113 11.64 3.12 -10.47
CA LEU A 113 12.32 3.56 -9.26
C LEU A 113 13.84 3.30 -9.32
N TRP A 114 14.28 2.14 -9.83
CA TRP A 114 15.70 1.87 -10.05
C TRP A 114 16.34 2.87 -11.01
N ARG A 115 15.67 3.20 -12.12
CA ARG A 115 16.15 4.21 -13.08
C ARG A 115 16.30 5.58 -12.42
N PHE A 116 15.31 5.99 -11.66
CA PHE A 116 15.33 7.25 -10.92
C PHE A 116 16.46 7.27 -9.88
N GLU A 117 16.56 6.25 -9.04
CA GLU A 117 17.60 6.14 -8.02
C GLU A 117 19.01 5.92 -8.61
N ALA A 118 19.12 5.41 -9.84
CA ALA A 118 20.37 5.35 -10.60
C ALA A 118 20.80 6.71 -11.19
N GLY A 119 19.95 7.74 -11.09
CA GLY A 119 20.21 9.09 -11.60
C GLY A 119 19.97 9.23 -13.10
N LEU A 120 19.17 8.36 -13.70
CA LEU A 120 18.83 8.45 -15.12
C LEU A 120 17.73 9.52 -15.34
N PRO A 121 17.70 10.19 -16.52
CA PRO A 121 16.66 11.14 -16.86
C PRO A 121 15.26 10.50 -16.81
N MET A 122 14.32 11.16 -16.14
CA MET A 122 12.97 10.68 -15.92
C MET A 122 11.93 11.78 -16.14
N ASP A 123 12.22 12.76 -17.00
CA ASP A 123 11.36 13.93 -17.18
C ASP A 123 10.00 13.58 -17.79
N ASP A 124 9.99 12.62 -18.70
CA ASP A 124 8.77 12.19 -19.40
C ASP A 124 7.84 11.29 -18.57
N ILE A 125 8.29 10.86 -17.37
CA ILE A 125 7.52 9.90 -16.56
C ILE A 125 6.41 10.56 -15.75
N PHE A 126 6.46 11.87 -15.56
CA PHE A 126 5.45 12.63 -14.84
C PHE A 126 4.36 13.11 -15.79
N GLY A 127 3.11 12.87 -15.38
CA GLY A 127 1.90 13.27 -16.08
C GLY A 127 1.24 14.48 -15.42
N GLU A 128 -0.08 14.50 -15.50
CA GLU A 128 -0.92 15.54 -14.92
C GLU A 128 -0.81 15.62 -13.40
N MET A 129 -0.98 16.83 -12.87
CA MET A 129 -1.13 17.09 -11.44
C MET A 129 -2.46 17.79 -11.21
N THR A 130 -3.36 17.18 -10.44
CA THR A 130 -4.65 17.75 -10.08
C THR A 130 -4.71 18.14 -8.60
N GLY A 131 -5.53 19.13 -8.25
CA GLY A 131 -5.68 19.62 -6.87
C GLY A 131 -4.47 20.36 -6.33
N TRP A 132 -3.64 20.90 -7.21
CA TRP A 132 -2.46 21.69 -6.83
C TRP A 132 -2.82 22.93 -6.02
N ASP A 133 -3.98 23.51 -6.27
CA ASP A 133 -4.57 24.61 -5.51
C ASP A 133 -4.78 24.28 -4.03
N HIS A 134 -5.19 23.05 -3.69
CA HIS A 134 -5.30 22.60 -2.30
C HIS A 134 -3.95 22.62 -1.59
N PHE A 135 -2.89 22.16 -2.28
CA PHE A 135 -1.54 22.17 -1.72
C PHE A 135 -1.03 23.62 -1.54
N LEU A 136 -1.21 24.47 -2.53
CA LEU A 136 -0.78 25.87 -2.44
C LEU A 136 -1.55 26.63 -1.37
N ALA A 137 -2.85 26.41 -1.21
CA ALA A 137 -3.64 26.99 -0.12
C ALA A 137 -3.15 26.53 1.24
N ALA A 138 -2.84 25.22 1.40
CA ALA A 138 -2.27 24.67 2.61
C ALA A 138 -0.91 25.31 2.95
N GLN A 139 -0.02 25.47 1.97
CA GLN A 139 1.29 26.13 2.16
C GLN A 139 1.16 27.59 2.58
N LYS A 140 0.23 28.33 1.96
CA LYS A 140 -0.04 29.74 2.29
C LYS A 140 -0.58 29.95 3.70
N SER A 141 -1.18 28.93 4.32
CA SER A 141 -1.72 29.02 5.68
C SER A 141 -0.64 29.16 6.78
N GLY A 142 0.62 28.88 6.46
CA GLY A 142 1.73 28.83 7.43
C GLY A 142 1.69 27.64 8.38
N ARG A 143 0.65 26.79 8.31
CA ARG A 143 0.55 25.53 9.08
C ARG A 143 1.38 24.43 8.42
N GLY A 144 1.86 23.48 9.21
CA GLY A 144 2.46 22.27 8.66
C GLY A 144 1.48 21.50 7.75
N VAL A 145 2.00 20.87 6.72
CA VAL A 145 1.20 20.09 5.78
C VAL A 145 1.58 18.62 5.89
N LEU A 146 0.61 17.77 6.20
CA LEU A 146 0.80 16.32 6.24
C LEU A 146 0.11 15.69 5.01
N LEU A 147 0.93 15.25 4.07
CA LEU A 147 0.49 14.47 2.91
C LEU A 147 0.28 13.01 3.34
N VAL A 148 -0.95 12.52 3.25
CA VAL A 148 -1.30 11.17 3.64
C VAL A 148 -1.61 10.35 2.40
N THR A 149 -0.86 9.26 2.18
CA THR A 149 -0.94 8.47 0.95
C THR A 149 -1.05 6.98 1.24
N PRO A 150 -1.73 6.18 0.38
CA PRO A 150 -1.70 4.72 0.44
C PRO A 150 -0.50 4.18 -0.35
N HIS A 151 -0.23 2.87 -0.23
CA HIS A 151 0.73 2.17 -1.09
C HIS A 151 0.18 1.99 -2.53
N LEU A 152 -0.29 3.08 -3.13
CA LEU A 152 -0.91 3.13 -4.45
C LEU A 152 0.02 3.80 -5.47
N GLY A 153 0.17 3.19 -6.64
CA GLY A 153 1.03 3.71 -7.71
C GLY A 153 2.49 3.85 -7.30
N ASN A 154 3.13 4.96 -7.61
CA ASN A 154 4.51 5.21 -7.19
C ASN A 154 4.62 6.40 -6.23
N TRP A 155 4.20 6.20 -4.99
CA TRP A 155 4.29 7.21 -3.92
C TRP A 155 5.71 7.78 -3.72
N GLU A 156 6.77 7.03 -4.10
CA GLU A 156 8.15 7.51 -4.02
C GLU A 156 8.40 8.71 -4.94
N PHE A 157 7.63 8.86 -6.01
CA PHE A 157 7.76 9.98 -6.95
C PHE A 157 7.04 11.25 -6.51
N GLY A 158 6.24 11.20 -5.44
CA GLY A 158 5.62 12.39 -4.86
C GLY A 158 6.64 13.42 -4.40
N ALA A 159 7.72 12.95 -3.77
CA ALA A 159 8.78 13.82 -3.27
C ALA A 159 9.58 14.50 -4.41
N PRO A 160 10.14 13.77 -5.40
CA PRO A 160 10.78 14.40 -6.55
C PRO A 160 9.88 15.38 -7.30
N LEU A 161 8.58 15.07 -7.38
CA LEU A 161 7.63 15.95 -8.05
C LEU A 161 7.49 17.28 -7.33
N LEU A 162 7.35 17.28 -6.00
CA LEU A 162 7.26 18.49 -5.19
C LEU A 162 8.57 19.29 -5.22
N THR A 163 9.74 18.64 -5.16
CA THR A 163 11.03 19.34 -5.20
C THR A 163 11.28 20.03 -6.54
N ARG A 164 10.77 19.47 -7.66
CA ARG A 164 10.79 20.14 -8.98
C ARG A 164 9.98 21.45 -9.00
N HIS A 165 8.94 21.54 -8.17
CA HIS A 165 8.14 22.75 -7.99
C HIS A 165 8.69 23.69 -6.90
N GLY A 166 9.90 23.43 -6.38
CA GLY A 166 10.58 24.27 -5.39
C GLY A 166 10.15 24.01 -3.94
N PHE A 167 9.34 22.98 -3.67
CA PHE A 167 8.90 22.66 -2.31
C PHE A 167 9.77 21.57 -1.66
N LYS A 168 10.16 21.80 -0.42
CA LYS A 168 10.86 20.80 0.38
C LYS A 168 9.88 19.77 0.94
N LEU A 169 10.25 18.50 0.92
CA LEU A 169 9.47 17.42 1.49
C LEU A 169 10.29 16.58 2.46
N ASN A 170 9.70 16.27 3.59
CA ASN A 170 10.20 15.31 4.57
C ASN A 170 9.37 14.02 4.44
N VAL A 171 10.02 12.89 4.27
CA VAL A 171 9.36 11.58 4.14
C VAL A 171 9.53 10.78 5.40
N ILE A 172 8.42 10.34 5.99
CA ILE A 172 8.45 9.39 7.11
C ILE A 172 8.57 7.97 6.56
N THR A 173 9.53 7.21 7.06
CA THR A 173 9.68 5.79 6.72
C THR A 173 9.94 4.95 7.97
N LEU A 174 9.56 3.69 7.93
CA LEU A 174 10.01 2.68 8.88
C LEU A 174 11.38 2.14 8.42
N VAL A 175 12.10 1.50 9.35
CA VAL A 175 13.29 0.73 8.98
C VAL A 175 12.89 -0.33 7.96
N GLU A 176 13.52 -0.29 6.79
CA GLU A 176 13.28 -1.27 5.73
C GLU A 176 13.79 -2.66 6.15
N PRO A 177 13.09 -3.73 5.78
CA PRO A 177 13.59 -5.07 6.02
C PRO A 177 14.87 -5.31 5.21
N GLY A 178 15.86 -5.88 5.85
CA GLY A 178 17.16 -6.16 5.24
C GLY A 178 18.22 -5.08 5.53
N HIS A 179 19.44 -5.56 5.77
CA HIS A 179 20.57 -4.71 6.12
C HIS A 179 20.94 -3.76 4.97
N GLY A 180 21.10 -2.48 5.29
CA GLY A 180 21.60 -1.45 4.35
C GLY A 180 20.59 -0.93 3.31
N LEU A 181 19.34 -1.45 3.26
CA LEU A 181 18.35 -0.96 2.30
C LEU A 181 17.82 0.43 2.70
N THR A 182 17.61 0.66 4.00
CA THR A 182 17.18 1.97 4.52
C THR A 182 18.17 3.06 4.14
N GLU A 183 19.47 2.83 4.39
CA GLU A 183 20.56 3.77 4.09
C GLU A 183 20.68 4.05 2.59
N LEU A 184 20.57 3.00 1.77
CA LEU A 184 20.61 3.12 0.33
C LEU A 184 19.47 4.01 -0.19
N ARG A 185 18.28 3.82 0.32
CA ARG A 185 17.10 4.61 -0.07
C ARG A 185 17.15 6.04 0.50
N GLN A 186 17.65 6.23 1.72
CA GLN A 186 17.91 7.56 2.27
C GLN A 186 18.91 8.34 1.39
N ALA A 187 20.03 7.71 1.01
CA ALA A 187 21.01 8.33 0.14
C ALA A 187 20.43 8.69 -1.24
N ALA A 188 19.56 7.83 -1.81
CA ALA A 188 18.90 8.11 -3.07
C ALA A 188 17.96 9.32 -2.97
N ARG A 189 17.16 9.41 -1.93
CA ARG A 189 16.24 10.53 -1.66
C ARG A 189 17.02 11.83 -1.38
N ALA A 190 18.11 11.77 -0.60
CA ALA A 190 18.93 12.93 -0.28
C ALA A 190 19.52 13.61 -1.53
N ARG A 191 19.92 12.84 -2.58
CA ARG A 191 20.36 13.39 -3.86
C ARG A 191 19.30 14.25 -4.57
N CYS A 192 18.03 14.05 -4.24
CA CYS A 192 16.91 14.81 -4.77
C CYS A 192 16.42 15.91 -3.79
N GLY A 193 17.21 16.24 -2.76
CA GLY A 193 16.82 17.23 -1.75
C GLY A 193 15.69 16.78 -0.81
N ILE A 194 15.43 15.46 -0.74
CA ILE A 194 14.38 14.87 0.08
C ILE A 194 15.00 14.39 1.39
N GLU A 195 14.48 14.88 2.49
CA GLU A 195 14.87 14.46 3.81
C GLU A 195 14.03 13.28 4.29
N THR A 196 14.66 12.26 4.87
CA THR A 196 13.99 11.05 5.33
C THR A 196 14.07 10.92 6.84
N LEU A 197 12.92 10.88 7.50
CA LEU A 197 12.76 10.67 8.94
C LEU A 197 12.46 9.18 9.18
N VAL A 198 13.43 8.45 9.75
CA VAL A 198 13.30 6.99 9.96
C VAL A 198 12.77 6.72 11.36
N ILE A 199 11.54 6.20 11.43
CA ILE A 199 10.94 5.76 12.69
C ILE A 199 11.43 4.35 13.04
N GLY A 200 11.71 4.11 14.33
CA GLY A 200 12.07 2.81 14.89
C GLY A 200 13.55 2.59 15.17
N ARG A 201 14.43 3.55 14.76
CA ARG A 201 15.84 3.60 15.19
C ARG A 201 16.06 4.66 16.26
N ASP A 202 15.38 5.80 16.11
CA ASP A 202 15.47 6.94 17.01
C ASP A 202 14.15 7.08 17.79
N PRO A 203 14.16 6.98 19.12
CA PRO A 203 12.98 7.20 19.94
C PRO A 203 12.43 8.63 19.83
N PHE A 204 13.26 9.60 19.44
CA PHE A 204 12.89 11.00 19.25
C PHE A 204 12.38 11.32 17.84
N ALA A 205 12.38 10.36 16.91
CA ALA A 205 11.94 10.60 15.53
C ALA A 205 10.53 11.20 15.45
N PHE A 206 9.61 10.80 16.33
CA PHE A 206 8.26 11.34 16.36
C PHE A 206 8.23 12.80 16.85
N VAL A 207 9.09 13.16 17.80
CA VAL A 207 9.26 14.53 18.28
C VAL A 207 9.80 15.44 17.17
N GLU A 208 10.76 14.93 16.39
CA GLU A 208 11.31 15.68 15.25
C GLU A 208 10.27 15.92 14.15
N ILE A 209 9.39 14.94 13.89
CA ILE A 209 8.26 15.12 12.95
C ILE A 209 7.33 16.24 13.45
N ILE A 210 6.99 16.25 14.74
CA ILE A 210 6.16 17.30 15.35
C ILE A 210 6.83 18.67 15.17
N ARG A 211 8.11 18.82 15.52
CA ARG A 211 8.84 20.08 15.37
C ARG A 211 8.80 20.62 13.94
N ARG A 212 8.98 19.73 12.95
CA ARG A 212 8.93 20.12 11.53
C ARG A 212 7.54 20.58 11.10
N LEU A 213 6.50 19.86 11.49
CA LEU A 213 5.13 20.29 11.20
C LEU A 213 4.78 21.61 11.91
N GLU A 214 5.22 21.83 13.15
CA GLU A 214 5.03 23.10 13.86
C GLU A 214 5.79 24.25 13.19
N ALA A 215 6.93 23.95 12.56
CA ALA A 215 7.68 24.91 11.75
C ALA A 215 7.11 25.13 10.33
N GLY A 216 5.91 24.61 10.02
CA GLY A 216 5.27 24.79 8.72
C GLY A 216 5.78 23.86 7.62
N ALA A 217 6.57 22.84 7.93
CA ALA A 217 7.12 21.92 6.92
C ALA A 217 6.06 21.01 6.32
N THR A 218 6.36 20.54 5.11
CA THR A 218 5.58 19.46 4.45
C THR A 218 6.18 18.12 4.81
N VAL A 219 5.34 17.20 5.28
CA VAL A 219 5.70 15.84 5.68
C VAL A 219 4.81 14.84 4.94
N ALA A 220 5.35 13.72 4.47
CA ALA A 220 4.56 12.63 3.85
C ALA A 220 4.57 11.37 4.71
N LEU A 221 3.41 10.73 4.80
CA LEU A 221 3.14 9.54 5.60
C LEU A 221 2.30 8.52 4.82
N LEU A 222 2.70 7.24 4.86
CA LEU A 222 1.88 6.13 4.38
C LEU A 222 0.92 5.64 5.47
N ILE A 223 -0.40 5.52 5.12
CA ILE A 223 -1.44 5.24 6.13
C ILE A 223 -1.83 3.77 6.23
N ASP A 224 -1.64 2.98 5.21
CA ASP A 224 -2.28 1.67 4.99
C ASP A 224 -1.40 0.44 5.36
N ARG A 225 -0.27 0.65 6.06
CA ARG A 225 0.60 -0.41 6.62
C ARG A 225 1.16 0.01 7.97
N PRO A 226 0.30 0.14 8.99
CA PRO A 226 0.74 0.62 10.29
C PRO A 226 1.58 -0.43 11.02
N PRO A 227 2.56 -0.01 11.84
CA PRO A 227 3.08 -0.83 12.93
C PRO A 227 1.94 -1.22 13.88
N LYS A 228 2.02 -2.39 14.51
CA LYS A 228 0.99 -2.87 15.46
C LYS A 228 0.66 -1.86 16.56
N THR A 229 1.66 -1.09 17.01
CA THR A 229 1.55 -0.08 18.09
C THR A 229 0.76 1.16 17.68
N SER A 230 0.66 1.47 16.38
CA SER A 230 -0.05 2.63 15.84
C SER A 230 -1.24 2.24 14.96
N ALA A 231 -1.66 0.97 14.97
CA ALA A 231 -2.78 0.49 14.20
C ALA A 231 -4.11 0.80 14.90
N VAL A 232 -5.06 1.31 14.14
CA VAL A 232 -6.47 1.41 14.52
C VAL A 232 -7.33 0.71 13.49
N GLU A 233 -8.49 0.20 13.94
CA GLU A 233 -9.46 -0.42 13.08
C GLU A 233 -10.33 0.65 12.43
N VAL A 234 -10.44 0.59 11.11
CA VAL A 234 -11.31 1.41 10.27
C VAL A 234 -11.99 0.50 9.25
N GLU A 235 -12.90 1.05 8.48
CA GLU A 235 -13.54 0.34 7.37
C GLU A 235 -12.90 0.74 6.04
N LEU A 236 -12.65 -0.25 5.18
CA LEU A 236 -12.24 -0.08 3.78
C LEU A 236 -12.92 -1.17 2.95
N PHE A 237 -13.61 -0.80 1.87
CA PHE A 237 -14.40 -1.72 1.02
C PHE A 237 -15.48 -2.53 1.76
N GLY A 238 -16.00 -2.01 2.88
CA GLY A 238 -16.96 -2.71 3.74
C GLY A 238 -16.36 -3.74 4.69
N GLU A 239 -15.01 -3.82 4.77
CA GLU A 239 -14.31 -4.77 5.64
C GLU A 239 -13.46 -4.05 6.69
N LYS A 240 -13.19 -4.74 7.81
CA LYS A 240 -12.32 -4.24 8.87
C LYS A 240 -10.87 -4.17 8.41
N PHE A 241 -10.33 -2.96 8.37
CA PHE A 241 -9.00 -2.65 7.89
C PHE A 241 -8.15 -2.01 8.99
N SER A 242 -6.85 -2.29 9.01
CA SER A 242 -5.90 -1.65 9.93
C SER A 242 -5.22 -0.48 9.26
N ALA A 243 -5.50 0.74 9.73
CA ALA A 243 -4.85 1.97 9.29
C ALA A 243 -3.97 2.57 10.39
N SER A 244 -3.03 3.45 9.99
CA SER A 244 -2.18 4.16 10.93
C SER A 244 -2.91 5.33 11.57
N ILE A 245 -2.97 5.38 12.90
CA ILE A 245 -3.49 6.53 13.65
C ILE A 245 -2.52 7.73 13.63
N ALA A 246 -1.29 7.55 13.13
CA ALA A 246 -0.24 8.57 13.22
C ALA A 246 -0.64 9.91 12.58
N ALA A 247 -1.43 9.91 11.50
CA ALA A 247 -1.91 11.15 10.90
C ALA A 247 -2.81 11.94 11.87
N ALA A 248 -3.71 11.27 12.58
CA ALA A 248 -4.58 11.91 13.56
C ALA A 248 -3.83 12.34 14.83
N GLU A 249 -2.80 11.60 15.26
CA GLU A 249 -1.93 11.99 16.37
C GLU A 249 -1.10 13.24 16.03
N LEU A 250 -0.55 13.31 14.81
CA LEU A 250 0.18 14.47 14.33
C LEU A 250 -0.75 15.68 14.17
N ALA A 251 -1.97 15.50 13.65
CA ALA A 251 -2.98 16.55 13.59
C ALA A 251 -3.33 17.11 14.98
N ARG A 252 -3.52 16.23 15.96
CA ARG A 252 -3.73 16.60 17.36
C ARG A 252 -2.57 17.42 17.93
N ALA A 253 -1.34 16.96 17.70
CA ALA A 253 -0.15 17.58 18.25
C ALA A 253 0.13 18.95 17.61
N THR A 254 0.08 19.06 16.30
CA THR A 254 0.64 20.19 15.54
C THR A 254 -0.40 21.07 14.86
N ASN A 255 -1.68 20.68 14.84
CA ASN A 255 -2.72 21.36 14.05
C ASN A 255 -2.38 21.46 12.55
N CYS A 256 -1.64 20.47 12.00
CA CYS A 256 -1.26 20.44 10.58
C CYS A 256 -2.46 20.22 9.67
N ILE A 257 -2.33 20.63 8.41
CA ILE A 257 -3.36 20.37 7.38
C ILE A 257 -3.15 18.93 6.85
N LEU A 258 -4.22 18.15 6.83
CA LEU A 258 -4.21 16.79 6.29
C LEU A 258 -4.64 16.80 4.83
N LEU A 259 -3.73 16.48 3.91
CA LEU A 259 -4.01 16.36 2.49
C LEU A 259 -3.85 14.90 2.06
N PRO A 260 -4.95 14.20 1.72
CA PRO A 260 -4.84 12.90 1.08
C PRO A 260 -4.29 13.06 -0.34
N VAL A 261 -3.31 12.23 -0.71
CA VAL A 261 -2.65 12.29 -2.02
C VAL A 261 -2.41 10.89 -2.56
N TYR A 262 -2.35 10.73 -3.88
CA TYR A 262 -1.99 9.47 -4.52
C TYR A 262 -1.39 9.69 -5.90
N LEU A 263 -0.57 8.72 -6.37
CA LEU A 263 0.20 8.83 -7.61
C LEU A 263 0.08 7.57 -8.47
N PRO A 264 -1.05 7.33 -9.15
CA PRO A 264 -1.22 6.20 -10.06
C PRO A 264 -0.42 6.42 -11.35
N ARG A 265 -0.15 5.34 -12.06
CA ARG A 265 0.37 5.36 -13.41
C ARG A 265 -0.79 5.29 -14.40
N ILE A 266 -1.01 6.36 -15.14
CA ILE A 266 -2.09 6.52 -16.13
C ILE A 266 -1.44 6.83 -17.49
N GLY A 267 -1.79 6.10 -18.54
CA GLY A 267 -1.23 6.33 -19.87
C GLY A 267 0.30 6.24 -19.95
N GLY A 268 0.92 5.46 -19.06
CA GLY A 268 2.38 5.32 -19.00
C GLY A 268 3.09 6.35 -18.14
N LYS A 269 2.41 7.37 -17.63
CA LYS A 269 2.94 8.45 -16.78
C LYS A 269 2.37 8.39 -15.38
N TYR A 270 3.09 8.90 -14.40
CA TYR A 270 2.60 9.04 -13.02
C TYR A 270 1.87 10.36 -12.86
N ALA A 271 0.56 10.28 -12.61
CA ALA A 271 -0.29 11.44 -12.33
C ALA A 271 -0.36 11.68 -10.82
N ALA A 272 -0.20 12.92 -10.39
CA ALA A 272 -0.34 13.28 -8.98
C ALA A 272 -1.72 13.87 -8.72
N HIS A 273 -2.41 13.32 -7.74
CA HIS A 273 -3.72 13.81 -7.31
C HIS A 273 -3.65 14.23 -5.85
N ILE A 274 -4.01 15.48 -5.59
CA ILE A 274 -4.10 16.06 -4.26
C ILE A 274 -5.59 16.31 -3.98
N LEU A 275 -6.13 15.58 -3.01
CA LEU A 275 -7.53 15.71 -2.65
C LEU A 275 -7.75 16.92 -1.74
N PRO A 276 -8.99 17.42 -1.59
CA PRO A 276 -9.33 18.43 -0.61
C PRO A 276 -8.84 18.05 0.79
N PRO A 277 -8.48 19.04 1.63
CA PRO A 277 -8.04 18.77 3.00
C PRO A 277 -9.15 18.07 3.81
N VAL A 278 -8.74 17.12 4.64
CA VAL A 278 -9.66 16.49 5.60
C VAL A 278 -9.75 17.38 6.83
N GLU A 279 -10.86 18.10 6.93
CA GLU A 279 -11.10 19.02 8.04
C GLU A 279 -11.30 18.28 9.36
N TYR A 280 -10.89 18.89 10.47
CA TYR A 280 -11.07 18.35 11.81
C TYR A 280 -11.10 19.46 12.87
N ASP A 281 -11.74 19.17 13.97
CA ASP A 281 -11.68 20.02 15.16
C ASP A 281 -10.59 19.50 16.11
N ARG A 282 -9.50 20.26 16.27
CA ARG A 282 -8.33 19.85 17.06
C ARG A 282 -8.66 19.52 18.54
N PRO A 283 -9.47 20.28 19.28
CA PRO A 283 -9.89 19.98 20.63
C PRO A 283 -10.49 18.58 20.80
N THR A 284 -11.32 18.12 19.85
CA THR A 284 -11.97 16.80 19.91
C THR A 284 -10.97 15.65 19.80
N LEU A 285 -9.80 15.88 19.18
CA LEU A 285 -8.77 14.86 19.01
C LEU A 285 -8.05 14.46 20.32
N ARG A 286 -8.40 15.06 21.46
CA ARG A 286 -8.01 14.54 22.78
C ARG A 286 -8.61 13.15 23.01
N ASP A 287 -9.81 12.92 22.50
CA ASP A 287 -10.44 11.60 22.55
C ASP A 287 -9.85 10.64 21.50
N ARG A 288 -9.63 9.38 21.90
CA ARG A 288 -9.10 8.33 21.01
C ARG A 288 -10.13 7.96 19.91
N ALA A 289 -11.42 7.94 20.23
CA ALA A 289 -12.47 7.63 19.26
C ALA A 289 -12.52 8.71 18.17
N ALA A 290 -12.38 9.99 18.51
CA ALA A 290 -12.30 11.08 17.54
C ALA A 290 -11.09 10.95 16.62
N ARG A 291 -9.90 10.52 17.13
CA ARG A 291 -8.74 10.24 16.29
C ARG A 291 -8.96 9.04 15.35
N GLN A 292 -9.64 8.00 15.81
CA GLN A 292 -10.04 6.86 14.96
C GLN A 292 -11.01 7.31 13.86
N GLN A 293 -12.00 8.15 14.19
CA GLN A 293 -12.95 8.71 13.22
C GLN A 293 -12.24 9.61 12.20
N LEU A 294 -11.25 10.42 12.61
CA LEU A 294 -10.44 11.19 11.67
C LEU A 294 -9.64 10.27 10.74
N THR A 295 -9.06 9.19 11.27
CA THR A 295 -8.36 8.17 10.47
C THR A 295 -9.33 7.52 9.47
N GLN A 296 -10.56 7.20 9.88
CA GLN A 296 -11.61 6.68 8.98
C GLN A 296 -11.90 7.66 7.86
N ARG A 297 -12.06 8.96 8.14
CA ARG A 297 -12.33 9.97 7.09
C ARG A 297 -11.19 10.07 6.08
N VAL A 298 -9.94 9.99 6.53
CA VAL A 298 -8.78 9.97 5.61
C VAL A 298 -8.81 8.73 4.72
N VAL A 299 -9.08 7.55 5.29
CA VAL A 299 -9.19 6.30 4.53
C VAL A 299 -10.35 6.35 3.54
N SER A 300 -11.51 6.85 3.96
CA SER A 300 -12.69 7.01 3.10
C SER A 300 -12.46 7.99 1.94
N ALA A 301 -11.68 9.05 2.16
CA ALA A 301 -11.29 9.98 1.08
C ALA A 301 -10.41 9.31 0.03
N LEU A 302 -9.56 8.35 0.43
CA LEU A 302 -8.65 7.63 -0.46
C LEU A 302 -9.28 6.38 -1.11
N GLU A 303 -10.35 5.83 -0.53
CA GLU A 303 -10.98 4.60 -1.01
C GLU A 303 -11.37 4.64 -2.50
N PRO A 304 -12.01 5.71 -3.04
CA PRO A 304 -12.34 5.78 -4.47
C PRO A 304 -11.12 5.66 -5.37
N ALA A 305 -10.00 6.29 -4.99
CA ALA A 305 -8.74 6.21 -5.72
C ALA A 305 -8.14 4.80 -5.70
N VAL A 306 -8.13 4.14 -4.54
CA VAL A 306 -7.67 2.75 -4.41
C VAL A 306 -8.57 1.82 -5.24
N ARG A 307 -9.89 1.99 -5.19
CA ARG A 307 -10.86 1.20 -5.95
C ARG A 307 -10.68 1.36 -7.47
N ALA A 308 -10.37 2.56 -7.94
CA ALA A 308 -10.14 2.84 -9.35
C ALA A 308 -8.82 2.24 -9.89
N HIS A 309 -7.84 2.00 -9.02
CA HIS A 309 -6.48 1.57 -9.39
C HIS A 309 -6.02 0.35 -8.58
N LEU A 310 -6.90 -0.63 -8.36
CA LEU A 310 -6.61 -1.82 -7.56
C LEU A 310 -5.36 -2.58 -8.02
N GLU A 311 -5.07 -2.59 -9.33
CA GLU A 311 -3.88 -3.21 -9.91
C GLU A 311 -2.58 -2.45 -9.59
N GLN A 312 -2.69 -1.32 -8.88
CA GLN A 312 -1.56 -0.52 -8.41
C GLN A 312 -1.55 -0.33 -6.89
N TRP A 313 -2.43 -1.02 -6.14
CA TRP A 313 -2.45 -1.01 -4.68
C TRP A 313 -1.61 -2.18 -4.14
N TYR A 314 -0.34 -1.89 -3.80
CA TYR A 314 0.70 -2.90 -3.60
C TYR A 314 0.79 -3.43 -2.17
N HIS A 315 0.00 -4.45 -1.86
CA HIS A 315 0.03 -5.17 -0.60
C HIS A 315 0.33 -6.66 -0.80
N PHE A 316 1.57 -7.06 -0.50
CA PHE A 316 2.04 -8.44 -0.61
C PHE A 316 2.01 -9.20 0.73
N VAL A 317 1.45 -8.60 1.77
CA VAL A 317 1.15 -9.19 3.08
C VAL A 317 -0.34 -9.06 3.36
N PRO A 318 -0.95 -9.92 4.19
CA PRO A 318 -2.37 -9.80 4.52
C PRO A 318 -2.67 -8.42 5.16
N VAL A 319 -3.70 -7.75 4.67
CA VAL A 319 -4.15 -6.44 5.18
C VAL A 319 -5.45 -6.53 5.98
N TRP A 320 -6.24 -7.57 5.75
CA TRP A 320 -7.47 -7.82 6.47
C TRP A 320 -7.18 -8.58 7.76
N LYS A 321 -7.82 -8.18 8.87
CA LYS A 321 -7.85 -9.00 10.06
C LYS A 321 -8.72 -10.20 9.76
N ARG A 322 -8.16 -11.40 9.78
CA ARG A 322 -8.96 -12.62 9.84
C ARG A 322 -9.56 -12.72 11.25
N LEU A 323 -10.87 -12.84 11.30
CA LEU A 323 -11.60 -13.21 12.51
C LEU A 323 -11.20 -14.60 12.98
#